data_61a0d5943b4a67b47378073dd7a45c28
#
_entry.id   61a0d5943b4a67b47378073dd7a45c28
#
_cell.length_a   1.000
_cell.length_b   1.000
_cell.length_c   1.000
_cell.angle_alpha   90.00
_cell.angle_beta   90.00
_cell.angle_gamma   90.00
#
_symmetry.space_group_name_H-M   'P 1'
#
loop_
_entity.id
_entity.type
_entity.pdbx_description
1 polymer ?
#
loop_
_entity_poly.entity_id
_entity_poly.type
_entity_poly.pdbx_seq_one_letter_code
_entity_poly.pdbx_strand_id
1 'polypeptide(L)'
;MTSESLESPPAAVDPPAHERSKIWLVARIVAVGSVIALLVLLILGLVRSGDGGRFVSQIAQEKKPAAPSFNLAVIWPHAETWPEILRPRLEDGRLTLEELRGHPTVINFWASWCVPCKEEAPAFAATAERFRGRVAFVGLNVQDLTSPARHFLEHYKVNYVSIREGGDKTYTDYGLTGVPETYYIDPRGHAIAHAIGAVTKTELTASVQSLLKESR
;
A
#
# COMPACT_ATOMS: atom_id res chain seq x y z
N MET A 1 -59.82 58.30 -10.65
CA MET A 1 -58.98 57.49 -11.55
C MET A 1 -57.62 58.14 -11.59
N THR A 2 -56.75 57.71 -10.71
CA THR A 2 -55.38 58.22 -10.56
C THR A 2 -54.46 57.25 -11.33
N SER A 3 -53.89 57.74 -12.42
CA SER A 3 -52.90 57.01 -13.24
C SER A 3 -51.55 56.99 -12.49
N GLU A 4 -51.18 55.84 -11.98
CA GLU A 4 -49.89 55.56 -11.39
C GLU A 4 -48.84 55.43 -12.50
N SER A 5 -47.92 56.37 -12.56
CA SER A 5 -46.80 56.38 -13.49
C SER A 5 -45.81 55.31 -13.04
N LEU A 6 -45.66 54.24 -13.86
CA LEU A 6 -44.60 53.24 -13.70
C LEU A 6 -43.26 53.90 -14.00
N GLU A 7 -42.51 54.19 -12.96
CA GLU A 7 -41.13 54.68 -13.00
C GLU A 7 -40.19 53.55 -13.44
N SER A 8 -39.54 53.69 -14.57
CA SER A 8 -38.59 52.74 -15.10
C SER A 8 -37.37 52.61 -14.18
N PRO A 9 -36.85 51.39 -13.90
CA PRO A 9 -35.67 51.25 -13.07
C PRO A 9 -34.46 51.95 -13.70
N PRO A 10 -33.54 52.53 -12.88
CA PRO A 10 -32.40 53.26 -13.38
C PRO A 10 -31.50 52.33 -14.21
N ALA A 11 -31.06 52.80 -15.38
CA ALA A 11 -30.14 52.10 -16.26
C ALA A 11 -28.84 51.78 -15.51
N ALA A 12 -28.42 50.52 -15.49
CA ALA A 12 -27.15 50.11 -14.95
C ALA A 12 -26.02 50.86 -15.66
N VAL A 13 -25.23 51.64 -14.91
CA VAL A 13 -24.09 52.40 -15.44
C VAL A 13 -22.97 51.40 -15.76
N ASP A 14 -22.73 51.15 -17.05
CA ASP A 14 -21.62 50.33 -17.47
C ASP A 14 -20.27 50.94 -17.08
N PRO A 15 -19.37 50.20 -16.47
CA PRO A 15 -18.03 50.67 -16.09
C PRO A 15 -17.25 51.14 -17.32
N PRO A 16 -16.37 52.17 -17.18
CA PRO A 16 -15.60 52.73 -18.29
C PRO A 16 -14.70 51.66 -18.95
N ALA A 17 -14.55 51.74 -20.26
CA ALA A 17 -13.84 50.76 -21.09
C ALA A 17 -12.41 50.42 -20.60
N HIS A 18 -11.75 51.34 -19.95
CA HIS A 18 -10.42 51.16 -19.38
C HIS A 18 -10.41 50.21 -18.15
N GLU A 19 -11.45 50.19 -17.31
CA GLU A 19 -11.56 49.26 -16.17
C GLU A 19 -11.87 47.84 -16.65
N ARG A 20 -12.68 47.69 -17.67
CA ARG A 20 -12.97 46.38 -18.31
C ARG A 20 -11.70 45.71 -18.80
N SER A 21 -10.76 46.44 -19.41
CA SER A 21 -9.51 45.88 -19.91
C SER A 21 -8.58 45.34 -18.77
N LYS A 22 -8.55 46.05 -17.64
CA LYS A 22 -7.76 45.63 -16.45
C LYS A 22 -8.40 44.38 -15.80
N ILE A 23 -9.71 44.33 -15.66
CA ILE A 23 -10.45 43.19 -15.11
C ILE A 23 -10.22 41.95 -15.99
N TRP A 24 -10.27 42.09 -17.30
CA TRP A 24 -10.00 41.02 -18.25
C TRP A 24 -8.55 40.53 -18.17
N LEU A 25 -7.58 41.42 -17.99
CA LEU A 25 -6.18 41.07 -17.85
C LEU A 25 -5.95 40.28 -16.55
N VAL A 26 -6.52 40.75 -15.43
CA VAL A 26 -6.43 40.06 -14.13
C VAL A 26 -7.11 38.69 -14.19
N ALA A 27 -8.31 38.61 -14.80
CA ALA A 27 -9.01 37.34 -14.97
C ALA A 27 -8.18 36.34 -15.78
N ARG A 28 -7.50 36.79 -16.85
CA ARG A 28 -6.60 35.93 -17.65
C ARG A 28 -5.40 35.45 -16.86
N ILE A 29 -4.75 36.34 -16.08
CA ILE A 29 -3.59 35.98 -15.24
C ILE A 29 -4.00 34.94 -14.18
N VAL A 30 -5.15 35.15 -13.52
CA VAL A 30 -5.68 34.20 -12.54
C VAL A 30 -6.00 32.85 -13.19
N ALA A 31 -6.66 32.85 -14.37
CA ALA A 31 -6.96 31.61 -15.09
C ALA A 31 -5.70 30.83 -15.50
N VAL A 32 -4.71 31.53 -16.07
CA VAL A 32 -3.43 30.89 -16.45
C VAL A 32 -2.68 30.39 -15.20
N GLY A 33 -2.65 31.19 -14.13
CA GLY A 33 -2.03 30.79 -12.86
C GLY A 33 -2.69 29.53 -12.26
N SER A 34 -4.01 29.46 -12.31
CA SER A 34 -4.77 28.26 -11.83
C SER A 34 -4.47 27.02 -12.66
N VAL A 35 -4.38 27.15 -13.99
CA VAL A 35 -4.02 26.04 -14.87
C VAL A 35 -2.59 25.56 -14.59
N ILE A 36 -1.64 26.47 -14.45
CA ILE A 36 -0.25 26.13 -14.12
C ILE A 36 -0.18 25.44 -12.76
N ALA A 37 -0.86 25.95 -11.73
CA ALA A 37 -0.90 25.34 -10.41
C ALA A 37 -1.48 23.92 -10.46
N LEU A 38 -2.57 23.72 -11.22
CA LEU A 38 -3.16 22.39 -11.41
C LEU A 38 -2.20 21.43 -12.14
N LEU A 39 -1.51 21.89 -13.18
CA LEU A 39 -0.52 21.09 -13.89
C LEU A 39 0.66 20.71 -12.99
N VAL A 40 1.15 21.64 -12.17
CA VAL A 40 2.21 21.37 -11.19
C VAL A 40 1.76 20.33 -10.17
N LEU A 41 0.54 20.45 -9.63
CA LEU A 41 -0.02 19.47 -8.71
C LEU A 41 -0.20 18.08 -9.35
N LEU A 42 -0.63 18.03 -10.61
CA LEU A 42 -0.73 16.79 -11.38
C LEU A 42 0.65 16.15 -11.60
N ILE A 43 1.65 16.93 -12.00
CA ILE A 43 3.02 16.43 -12.20
C ILE A 43 3.61 15.94 -10.87
N LEU A 44 3.44 16.68 -9.77
CA LEU A 44 3.90 16.26 -8.45
C LEU A 44 3.18 15.00 -7.98
N GLY A 45 1.89 14.86 -8.26
CA GLY A 45 1.11 13.65 -8.00
C GLY A 45 1.64 12.45 -8.78
N LEU A 46 1.89 12.60 -10.08
CA LEU A 46 2.44 11.55 -10.95
C LEU A 46 3.85 11.12 -10.54
N VAL A 47 4.71 12.08 -10.16
CA VAL A 47 6.08 11.78 -9.68
C VAL A 47 6.03 11.03 -8.35
N ARG A 48 5.13 11.40 -7.45
CA ARG A 48 4.98 10.75 -6.14
C ARG A 48 4.41 9.32 -6.22
N SER A 49 3.56 9.06 -7.21
CA SER A 49 2.97 7.72 -7.45
C SER A 49 3.94 6.74 -8.13
N GLY A 50 5.12 7.21 -8.55
CA GLY A 50 6.05 6.42 -9.37
C GLY A 50 6.96 5.45 -8.61
N ASP A 51 7.08 5.54 -7.28
CA ASP A 51 8.07 4.77 -6.53
C ASP A 51 7.70 3.30 -6.41
N GLY A 52 6.46 2.97 -6.09
CA GLY A 52 5.98 1.58 -6.02
C GLY A 52 5.99 0.88 -7.38
N GLY A 53 5.58 1.56 -8.44
CA GLY A 53 5.66 1.00 -9.80
C GLY A 53 7.10 0.72 -10.25
N ARG A 54 8.07 1.56 -9.87
CA ARG A 54 9.49 1.31 -10.10
C ARG A 54 9.99 0.11 -9.31
N PHE A 55 9.58 -0.04 -8.04
CA PHE A 55 9.94 -1.17 -7.20
C PHE A 55 9.51 -2.50 -7.84
N VAL A 56 8.24 -2.63 -8.22
CA VAL A 56 7.70 -3.82 -8.89
C VAL A 56 8.41 -4.08 -10.22
N SER A 57 8.64 -3.04 -11.03
CA SER A 57 9.32 -3.19 -12.32
C SER A 57 10.78 -3.65 -12.17
N GLN A 58 11.47 -3.23 -11.13
CA GLN A 58 12.82 -3.69 -10.83
C GLN A 58 12.85 -5.17 -10.42
N ILE A 59 11.86 -5.66 -9.66
CA ILE A 59 11.72 -7.08 -9.35
C ILE A 59 11.52 -7.89 -10.63
N ALA A 60 10.61 -7.44 -11.51
CA ALA A 60 10.35 -8.09 -12.80
C ALA A 60 11.58 -8.12 -13.72
N GLN A 61 12.54 -7.19 -13.54
CA GLN A 61 13.82 -7.15 -14.23
C GLN A 61 14.95 -7.88 -13.46
N GLU A 62 14.63 -8.66 -12.42
CA GLU A 62 15.59 -9.41 -11.57
C GLU A 62 16.65 -8.54 -10.87
N LYS A 63 16.37 -7.22 -10.68
CA LYS A 63 17.32 -6.27 -10.08
C LYS A 63 17.39 -6.33 -8.56
N LYS A 64 16.53 -7.10 -7.90
CA LYS A 64 16.47 -7.29 -6.44
C LYS A 64 16.53 -5.96 -5.67
N PRO A 65 15.55 -5.07 -5.84
CA PRO A 65 15.54 -3.79 -5.15
C PRO A 65 15.38 -3.99 -3.64
N ALA A 66 15.87 -3.01 -2.84
CA ALA A 66 15.58 -2.98 -1.42
C ALA A 66 14.06 -2.85 -1.20
N ALA A 67 13.50 -3.70 -0.36
CA ALA A 67 12.08 -3.65 -0.03
C ALA A 67 11.76 -2.36 0.76
N PRO A 68 10.62 -1.71 0.49
CA PRO A 68 10.20 -0.53 1.23
C PRO A 68 10.05 -0.82 2.72
N SER A 69 10.56 0.10 3.55
CA SER A 69 10.51 -0.02 5.00
C SER A 69 9.09 0.19 5.53
N PHE A 70 8.78 -0.47 6.63
CA PHE A 70 7.57 -0.24 7.40
C PHE A 70 7.87 -0.30 8.91
N ASN A 71 6.95 0.27 9.71
CA ASN A 71 6.90 0.12 11.16
C ASN A 71 5.42 0.08 11.55
N LEU A 72 4.87 -1.13 11.72
CA LEU A 72 3.43 -1.36 11.82
C LEU A 72 3.05 -2.11 13.09
N ALA A 73 1.82 -1.88 13.55
CA ALA A 73 1.29 -2.55 14.74
C ALA A 73 1.03 -4.03 14.48
N VAL A 74 1.45 -4.87 15.41
CA VAL A 74 1.15 -6.30 15.40
C VAL A 74 -0.29 -6.49 15.86
N ILE A 75 -1.12 -7.11 15.02
CA ILE A 75 -2.52 -7.44 15.35
C ILE A 75 -2.69 -8.93 15.68
N TRP A 76 -1.68 -9.77 15.34
CA TRP A 76 -1.68 -11.21 15.53
C TRP A 76 -0.26 -11.70 15.81
N PRO A 77 0.13 -11.90 17.09
CA PRO A 77 1.51 -12.15 17.47
C PRO A 77 1.92 -13.63 17.43
N HIS A 78 1.34 -14.44 16.56
CA HIS A 78 1.61 -15.88 16.44
C HIS A 78 2.94 -16.12 15.70
N ALA A 79 4.02 -16.15 16.46
CA ALA A 79 5.39 -16.32 15.94
C ALA A 79 5.95 -17.75 16.11
N GLU A 80 5.09 -18.74 16.37
CA GLU A 80 5.50 -20.12 16.65
C GLU A 80 6.22 -20.77 15.46
N THR A 81 5.91 -20.32 14.24
CA THR A 81 6.56 -20.79 13.01
C THR A 81 7.85 -20.02 12.66
N TRP A 82 8.11 -18.91 13.33
CA TRP A 82 9.26 -18.04 13.06
C TRP A 82 10.58 -18.62 13.62
N PRO A 83 11.74 -18.17 13.07
CA PRO A 83 13.03 -18.35 13.75
C PRO A 83 12.96 -17.81 15.17
N GLU A 84 13.45 -18.58 16.14
CA GLU A 84 13.31 -18.23 17.58
C GLU A 84 13.91 -16.87 17.91
N ILE A 85 15.03 -16.53 17.29
CA ILE A 85 15.73 -15.24 17.50
C ILE A 85 14.91 -14.00 17.11
N LEU A 86 13.87 -14.17 16.29
CA LEU A 86 12.99 -13.07 15.88
C LEU A 86 11.84 -12.84 16.86
N ARG A 87 11.46 -13.84 17.67
CA ARG A 87 10.27 -13.75 18.53
C ARG A 87 10.30 -12.61 19.55
N PRO A 88 11.46 -12.31 20.23
CA PRO A 88 11.52 -11.19 21.17
C PRO A 88 11.31 -9.81 20.53
N ARG A 89 11.50 -9.69 19.21
CA ARG A 89 11.31 -8.42 18.48
C ARG A 89 9.86 -7.95 18.38
N LEU A 90 8.91 -8.76 18.84
CA LEU A 90 7.49 -8.43 18.88
C LEU A 90 7.03 -7.90 20.24
N GLU A 91 7.91 -7.74 21.22
CA GLU A 91 7.57 -7.38 22.61
C GLU A 91 6.97 -5.97 22.74
N ASP A 92 7.34 -5.03 21.87
CA ASP A 92 6.78 -3.68 21.83
C ASP A 92 5.44 -3.60 21.09
N GLY A 93 4.93 -4.72 20.57
CA GLY A 93 3.68 -4.80 19.79
C GLY A 93 3.77 -4.20 18.40
N ARG A 94 4.97 -3.98 17.89
CA ARG A 94 5.24 -3.48 16.53
C ARG A 94 6.21 -4.40 15.81
N LEU A 95 6.27 -4.24 14.50
CA LEU A 95 7.24 -4.93 13.65
C LEU A 95 7.73 -3.97 12.56
N THR A 96 9.04 -3.95 12.37
CA THR A 96 9.72 -3.25 11.30
C THR A 96 10.33 -4.23 10.30
N LEU A 97 10.52 -3.81 9.05
CA LEU A 97 11.26 -4.62 8.07
C LEU A 97 12.71 -4.85 8.50
N GLU A 98 13.32 -3.89 9.19
CA GLU A 98 14.71 -3.97 9.65
C GLU A 98 14.92 -5.11 10.64
N GLU A 99 13.94 -5.36 11.51
CA GLU A 99 13.97 -6.45 12.48
C GLU A 99 13.95 -7.84 11.85
N LEU A 100 13.49 -7.96 10.62
CA LEU A 100 13.48 -9.21 9.86
C LEU A 100 14.79 -9.49 9.13
N ARG A 101 15.73 -8.53 9.09
CA ARG A 101 17.03 -8.73 8.44
C ARG A 101 17.80 -9.88 9.06
N GLY A 102 18.57 -10.57 8.20
CA GLY A 102 19.25 -11.81 8.55
C GLY A 102 18.41 -13.07 8.30
N HIS A 103 17.10 -12.90 8.01
CA HIS A 103 16.20 -14.03 7.79
C HIS A 103 15.40 -13.89 6.50
N PRO A 104 15.27 -15.00 5.73
CA PRO A 104 14.35 -15.02 4.59
C PRO A 104 12.92 -14.71 5.06
N THR A 105 12.24 -13.82 4.36
CA THR A 105 10.91 -13.36 4.76
C THR A 105 9.92 -13.46 3.61
N VAL A 106 8.70 -13.90 3.91
CA VAL A 106 7.55 -13.86 2.99
C VAL A 106 6.56 -12.86 3.55
N ILE A 107 6.23 -11.82 2.78
CA ILE A 107 5.23 -10.82 3.14
C ILE A 107 4.02 -11.02 2.23
N ASN A 108 2.88 -11.37 2.82
CA ASN A 108 1.61 -11.52 2.13
C ASN A 108 0.69 -10.35 2.47
N PHE A 109 0.33 -9.55 1.48
CA PHE A 109 -0.64 -8.47 1.61
C PHE A 109 -2.06 -9.02 1.44
N TRP A 110 -2.93 -8.73 2.40
CA TRP A 110 -4.25 -9.32 2.46
C TRP A 110 -5.29 -8.41 3.15
N ALA A 111 -6.57 -8.73 2.96
CA ALA A 111 -7.67 -8.10 3.69
C ALA A 111 -8.77 -9.13 4.03
N SER A 112 -9.54 -8.90 5.09
CA SER A 112 -10.61 -9.83 5.52
C SER A 112 -11.78 -9.91 4.55
N TRP A 113 -12.03 -8.86 3.79
CA TRP A 113 -13.07 -8.80 2.75
C TRP A 113 -12.66 -9.46 1.42
N CYS A 114 -11.36 -9.74 1.24
CA CYS A 114 -10.79 -10.29 0.01
C CYS A 114 -11.12 -11.78 -0.13
N VAL A 115 -11.91 -12.16 -1.13
CA VAL A 115 -12.30 -13.55 -1.37
C VAL A 115 -11.10 -14.44 -1.72
N PRO A 116 -10.21 -14.08 -2.67
CA PRO A 116 -9.02 -14.90 -2.98
C PRO A 116 -8.06 -15.05 -1.79
N CYS A 117 -8.00 -14.06 -0.88
CA CYS A 117 -7.18 -14.18 0.34
C CYS A 117 -7.71 -15.28 1.28
N LYS A 118 -9.03 -15.48 1.32
CA LYS A 118 -9.66 -16.57 2.09
C LYS A 118 -9.30 -17.95 1.53
N GLU A 119 -9.19 -18.04 0.21
CA GLU A 119 -8.84 -19.28 -0.49
C GLU A 119 -7.39 -19.69 -0.27
N GLU A 120 -6.44 -18.72 -0.23
CA GLU A 120 -5.02 -18.99 -0.04
C GLU A 120 -4.59 -19.15 1.43
N ALA A 121 -5.34 -18.62 2.40
CA ALA A 121 -4.96 -18.61 3.81
C ALA A 121 -4.57 -19.99 4.37
N PRO A 122 -5.27 -21.10 4.06
CA PRO A 122 -4.85 -22.44 4.50
C PRO A 122 -3.51 -22.88 3.89
N ALA A 123 -3.21 -22.47 2.64
CA ALA A 123 -1.94 -22.79 1.98
C ALA A 123 -0.78 -22.06 2.66
N PHE A 124 -0.99 -20.79 3.04
CA PHE A 124 0.00 -20.03 3.82
C PHE A 124 0.27 -20.65 5.18
N ALA A 125 -0.76 -20.98 5.96
CA ALA A 125 -0.62 -21.60 7.28
C ALA A 125 0.15 -22.94 7.19
N ALA A 126 -0.20 -23.79 6.22
CA ALA A 126 0.47 -25.07 6.01
C ALA A 126 1.93 -24.90 5.55
N THR A 127 2.22 -23.87 4.74
CA THR A 127 3.57 -23.61 4.25
C THR A 127 4.43 -22.96 5.33
N ALA A 128 3.91 -22.05 6.13
CA ALA A 128 4.60 -21.50 7.30
C ALA A 128 5.01 -22.63 8.28
N GLU A 129 4.12 -23.59 8.54
CA GLU A 129 4.44 -24.76 9.35
C GLU A 129 5.53 -25.62 8.73
N ARG A 130 5.50 -25.88 7.43
CA ARG A 130 6.51 -26.66 6.71
C ARG A 130 7.91 -26.05 6.81
N PHE A 131 8.00 -24.72 6.80
CA PHE A 131 9.27 -23.99 6.85
C PHE A 131 9.55 -23.37 8.22
N ARG A 132 8.90 -23.89 9.27
CA ARG A 132 9.07 -23.47 10.66
C ARG A 132 10.56 -23.30 11.03
N GLY A 133 10.87 -22.17 11.69
CA GLY A 133 12.22 -21.85 12.14
C GLY A 133 13.20 -21.44 11.03
N ARG A 134 12.77 -21.41 9.76
CA ARG A 134 13.64 -21.14 8.62
C ARG A 134 13.26 -19.87 7.84
N VAL A 135 12.00 -19.51 7.86
CA VAL A 135 11.44 -18.36 7.11
C VAL A 135 10.47 -17.61 8.02
N ALA A 136 10.56 -16.28 8.02
CA ALA A 136 9.58 -15.45 8.68
C ALA A 136 8.40 -15.19 7.73
N PHE A 137 7.22 -15.73 8.05
CA PHE A 137 5.98 -15.40 7.35
C PHE A 137 5.30 -14.22 8.05
N VAL A 138 4.95 -13.19 7.28
CA VAL A 138 4.27 -11.98 7.75
C VAL A 138 3.03 -11.73 6.92
N GLY A 139 1.86 -11.70 7.54
CA GLY A 139 0.66 -11.16 6.94
C GLY A 139 0.64 -9.64 7.12
N LEU A 140 0.52 -8.88 6.05
CA LEU A 140 0.35 -7.43 6.10
C LEU A 140 -1.07 -7.08 5.69
N ASN A 141 -1.90 -6.76 6.70
CA ASN A 141 -3.29 -6.40 6.52
C ASN A 141 -3.41 -4.95 6.08
N VAL A 142 -4.08 -4.70 4.95
CA VAL A 142 -4.27 -3.38 4.33
C VAL A 142 -5.74 -3.10 4.07
N GLN A 143 -6.11 -1.81 4.06
CA GLN A 143 -7.45 -1.34 3.70
C GLN A 143 -8.58 -2.09 4.45
N ASP A 144 -8.36 -2.39 5.72
CA ASP A 144 -9.24 -3.24 6.53
C ASP A 144 -9.41 -2.67 7.95
N LEU A 145 -10.36 -3.21 8.69
CA LEU A 145 -10.56 -2.89 10.10
C LEU A 145 -9.96 -4.00 10.99
N THR A 146 -9.46 -3.61 12.17
CA THR A 146 -8.77 -4.54 13.08
C THR A 146 -9.66 -5.70 13.52
N SER A 147 -10.94 -5.47 13.81
CA SER A 147 -11.84 -6.53 14.30
C SER A 147 -12.15 -7.58 13.21
N PRO A 148 -12.57 -7.23 11.99
CA PRO A 148 -12.71 -8.20 10.89
C PRO A 148 -11.39 -8.92 10.57
N ALA A 149 -10.26 -8.21 10.58
CA ALA A 149 -8.96 -8.81 10.34
C ALA A 149 -8.61 -9.89 11.37
N ARG A 150 -8.79 -9.63 12.67
CA ARG A 150 -8.57 -10.63 13.72
C ARG A 150 -9.50 -11.83 13.60
N HIS A 151 -10.78 -11.59 13.30
CA HIS A 151 -11.72 -12.69 13.06
C HIS A 151 -11.30 -13.58 11.89
N PHE A 152 -10.80 -12.98 10.80
CA PHE A 152 -10.23 -13.74 9.67
C PHE A 152 -9.05 -14.62 10.14
N LEU A 153 -8.08 -14.04 10.86
CA LEU A 153 -6.88 -14.74 11.32
C LEU A 153 -7.23 -15.93 12.23
N GLU A 154 -8.20 -15.76 13.11
CA GLU A 154 -8.72 -16.80 13.99
C GLU A 154 -9.46 -17.90 13.20
N HIS A 155 -10.38 -17.50 12.31
CA HIS A 155 -11.20 -18.43 11.51
C HIS A 155 -10.33 -19.34 10.63
N TYR A 156 -9.32 -18.78 9.96
CA TYR A 156 -8.40 -19.52 9.08
C TYR A 156 -7.22 -20.14 9.83
N LYS A 157 -7.19 -20.04 11.17
CA LYS A 157 -6.12 -20.60 12.04
C LYS A 157 -4.74 -20.19 11.57
N VAL A 158 -4.57 -18.89 11.26
CA VAL A 158 -3.29 -18.35 10.83
C VAL A 158 -2.26 -18.51 11.95
N ASN A 159 -1.14 -19.16 11.67
CA ASN A 159 -0.09 -19.55 12.61
C ASN A 159 1.22 -18.78 12.42
N TYR A 160 1.13 -17.60 11.83
CA TYR A 160 2.25 -16.67 11.62
C TYR A 160 1.83 -15.25 11.96
N VAL A 161 2.83 -14.39 12.16
CA VAL A 161 2.62 -13.00 12.59
C VAL A 161 1.83 -12.22 11.54
N SER A 162 0.87 -11.41 12.00
CA SER A 162 0.23 -10.43 11.13
C SER A 162 0.28 -9.03 11.73
N ILE A 163 0.64 -8.07 10.87
CA ILE A 163 0.70 -6.64 11.14
C ILE A 163 -0.38 -5.92 10.34
N ARG A 164 -0.71 -4.69 10.75
CA ARG A 164 -1.76 -3.93 10.07
C ARG A 164 -1.32 -2.50 9.77
N GLU A 165 -1.58 -2.08 8.56
CA GLU A 165 -1.51 -0.68 8.17
C GLU A 165 -2.85 0.03 8.35
N GLY A 166 -2.82 1.22 8.95
CA GLY A 166 -4.01 2.07 9.11
C GLY A 166 -4.25 3.05 7.95
N GLY A 167 -3.29 3.16 7.04
CA GLY A 167 -3.33 4.02 5.85
C GLY A 167 -2.97 3.25 4.58
N ASP A 168 -2.52 3.96 3.54
CA ASP A 168 -2.16 3.37 2.24
C ASP A 168 -0.67 3.53 1.89
N LYS A 169 0.17 3.91 2.87
CA LYS A 169 1.58 4.18 2.59
C LYS A 169 2.33 2.93 2.12
N THR A 170 2.25 1.84 2.90
CA THR A 170 2.94 0.58 2.57
C THR A 170 2.33 -0.04 1.31
N TYR A 171 1.01 0.05 1.14
CA TYR A 171 0.30 -0.35 -0.07
C TYR A 171 0.90 0.34 -1.32
N THR A 172 1.06 1.67 -1.25
CA THR A 172 1.62 2.48 -2.34
C THR A 172 3.11 2.24 -2.56
N ASP A 173 3.90 2.18 -1.48
CA ASP A 173 5.36 2.00 -1.55
C ASP A 173 5.75 0.64 -2.16
N TYR A 174 4.99 -0.42 -1.86
CA TYR A 174 5.17 -1.74 -2.47
C TYR A 174 4.58 -1.83 -3.88
N GLY A 175 3.84 -0.80 -4.34
CA GLY A 175 3.24 -0.75 -5.67
C GLY A 175 2.15 -1.79 -5.89
N LEU A 176 1.37 -2.11 -4.82
CA LEU A 176 0.28 -3.05 -4.92
C LEU A 176 -0.81 -2.56 -5.88
N THR A 177 -1.36 -3.48 -6.62
CA THR A 177 -2.50 -3.26 -7.54
C THR A 177 -3.81 -3.81 -6.97
N GLY A 178 -3.69 -4.68 -5.95
CA GLY A 178 -4.81 -5.31 -5.28
C GLY A 178 -4.35 -6.21 -4.15
N VAL A 179 -5.24 -7.04 -3.64
CA VAL A 179 -4.93 -8.12 -2.70
C VAL A 179 -5.59 -9.42 -3.18
N PRO A 180 -4.93 -10.58 -2.98
CA PRO A 180 -3.63 -10.74 -2.33
C PRO A 180 -2.45 -10.47 -3.26
N GLU A 181 -1.34 -10.02 -2.69
CA GLU A 181 -0.04 -9.99 -3.35
C GLU A 181 1.05 -10.46 -2.38
N THR A 182 2.04 -11.20 -2.87
CA THR A 182 3.08 -11.82 -2.03
C THR A 182 4.46 -11.43 -2.48
N TYR A 183 5.28 -10.93 -1.56
CA TYR A 183 6.68 -10.58 -1.76
C TYR A 183 7.60 -11.57 -1.05
N TYR A 184 8.69 -11.94 -1.71
CA TYR A 184 9.73 -12.82 -1.19
C TYR A 184 11.00 -11.98 -0.98
N ILE A 185 11.41 -11.84 0.28
CA ILE A 185 12.48 -10.92 0.70
C ILE A 185 13.68 -11.72 1.19
N ASP A 186 14.87 -11.44 0.65
CA ASP A 186 16.10 -12.07 1.06
C ASP A 186 16.58 -11.56 2.46
N PRO A 187 17.54 -12.23 3.12
CA PRO A 187 18.05 -11.81 4.43
C PRO A 187 18.66 -10.40 4.47
N ARG A 188 19.03 -9.84 3.31
CA ARG A 188 19.54 -8.47 3.19
C ARG A 188 18.43 -7.43 3.08
N GLY A 189 17.16 -7.88 3.00
CA GLY A 189 16.01 -7.02 2.84
C GLY A 189 15.70 -6.63 1.40
N HIS A 190 16.17 -7.41 0.41
CA HIS A 190 15.86 -7.17 -1.00
C HIS A 190 14.71 -8.07 -1.47
N ALA A 191 13.79 -7.51 -2.24
CA ALA A 191 12.74 -8.27 -2.87
C ALA A 191 13.30 -9.05 -4.08
N ILE A 192 13.21 -10.37 -4.03
CA ILE A 192 13.72 -11.26 -5.08
C ILE A 192 12.62 -11.79 -5.98
N ALA A 193 11.38 -11.82 -5.51
CA ALA A 193 10.23 -12.25 -6.29
C ALA A 193 8.95 -11.58 -5.78
N HIS A 194 7.95 -11.53 -6.64
CA HIS A 194 6.63 -10.98 -6.37
C HIS A 194 5.57 -11.83 -7.09
N ALA A 195 4.50 -12.17 -6.39
CA ALA A 195 3.33 -12.85 -6.95
C ALA A 195 2.10 -11.96 -6.81
N ILE A 196 1.36 -11.78 -7.90
CA ILE A 196 0.11 -11.02 -7.95
C ILE A 196 -1.06 -12.00 -7.97
N GLY A 197 -2.03 -11.81 -7.10
CA GLY A 197 -3.18 -12.69 -6.92
C GLY A 197 -2.89 -13.86 -5.98
N ALA A 198 -3.92 -14.69 -5.76
CA ALA A 198 -3.83 -15.84 -4.86
C ALA A 198 -2.83 -16.89 -5.36
N VAL A 199 -2.04 -17.42 -4.44
CA VAL A 199 -1.04 -18.46 -4.71
C VAL A 199 -1.49 -19.82 -4.17
N THR A 200 -1.27 -20.87 -4.94
CA THR A 200 -1.48 -22.24 -4.49
C THR A 200 -0.38 -22.67 -3.51
N LYS A 201 -0.65 -23.71 -2.72
CA LYS A 201 0.35 -24.31 -1.82
C LYS A 201 1.62 -24.77 -2.58
N THR A 202 1.46 -25.26 -3.80
CA THR A 202 2.57 -25.72 -4.64
C THR A 202 3.46 -24.58 -5.08
N GLU A 203 2.87 -23.50 -5.60
CA GLU A 203 3.56 -22.28 -6.02
C GLU A 203 4.26 -21.61 -4.83
N LEU A 204 3.56 -21.41 -3.72
CA LEU A 204 4.12 -20.83 -2.51
C LEU A 204 5.31 -21.64 -1.99
N THR A 205 5.18 -22.98 -1.96
CA THR A 205 6.28 -23.87 -1.55
C THR A 205 7.49 -23.75 -2.46
N ALA A 206 7.29 -23.73 -3.78
CA ALA A 206 8.37 -23.58 -4.76
C ALA A 206 9.09 -22.23 -4.62
N SER A 207 8.33 -21.14 -4.47
CA SER A 207 8.88 -19.79 -4.27
C SER A 207 9.70 -19.68 -2.97
N VAL A 208 9.22 -20.27 -1.88
CA VAL A 208 9.97 -20.31 -0.61
C VAL A 208 11.24 -21.13 -0.72
N GLN A 209 11.23 -22.24 -1.47
CA GLN A 209 12.43 -23.02 -1.74
C GLN A 209 13.47 -22.24 -2.56
N SER A 210 13.03 -21.46 -3.55
CA SER A 210 13.88 -20.54 -4.32
C SER A 210 14.47 -19.46 -3.42
N LEU A 211 13.65 -18.82 -2.58
CA LEU A 211 14.10 -17.84 -1.60
C LEU A 211 15.21 -18.40 -0.70
N LEU A 212 15.04 -19.62 -0.18
CA LEU A 212 16.02 -20.27 0.68
C LEU A 212 17.33 -20.64 -0.06
N LYS A 213 17.29 -20.91 -1.36
CA LYS A 213 18.50 -21.15 -2.17
C LYS A 213 19.30 -19.87 -2.37
N GLU A 214 18.61 -18.75 -2.61
CA GLU A 214 19.24 -17.44 -2.80
C GLU A 214 19.73 -16.80 -1.49
N SER A 215 19.29 -17.31 -0.35
CA SER A 215 19.65 -16.84 0.99
C SER A 215 20.89 -17.53 1.57
N ARG A 216 21.51 -18.43 0.82
CA ARG A 216 22.74 -19.14 1.20
C ARG A 216 23.98 -18.39 0.72
#